data_d1d6bd773ffa0880c3f13bb27e2fcc99
#
_entry.id   d1d6bd773ffa0880c3f13bb27e2fcc99
#
_cell.length_a   1.000
_cell.length_b   1.000
_cell.length_c   1.000
_cell.angle_alpha   90.00
_cell.angle_beta   90.00
_cell.angle_gamma   90.00
#
_symmetry.space_group_name_H-M   'P 1'
#
loop_
_entity.id
_entity.type
_entity.pdbx_description
1 polymer ?
#
loop_
_entity_poly.entity_id
_entity_poly.type
_entity_poly.pdbx_seq_one_letter_code
_entity_poly.pdbx_strand_id
1 'polypeptide(L)'
;MSDGVGTYFQTFSPKTKIIGVEPEGAPSMFAALKAGEPVELKNIERFVDGAAVKRVGDITFSICKDVLDDMHLVPEGKVCSTILKLYNEDAIVVEPAGAMSIAALDDYADEIIGKNVVCIVSGSNNDIDRMQEIKERSLQYEGLKHYFLISFAQRPGALKEFVNNVLG
;
A
#
# COMPACT_ATOMS: atom_id res chain seq x y z
N MET A 1 -14.08 7.01 3.10
CA MET A 1 -13.99 7.78 1.81
C MET A 1 -14.63 6.99 0.67
N SER A 2 -14.21 5.75 0.42
CA SER A 2 -14.70 4.92 -0.70
C SER A 2 -16.24 4.73 -0.68
N ASP A 3 -16.81 4.62 0.51
CA ASP A 3 -18.26 4.55 0.74
C ASP A 3 -19.02 5.76 0.18
N GLY A 4 -18.61 6.97 0.53
CA GLY A 4 -19.25 8.20 0.04
C GLY A 4 -19.07 8.41 -1.46
N VAL A 5 -17.86 8.19 -1.97
CA VAL A 5 -17.56 8.29 -3.41
C VAL A 5 -18.37 7.25 -4.19
N GLY A 6 -18.35 5.99 -3.76
CA GLY A 6 -19.08 4.91 -4.40
C GLY A 6 -20.58 5.18 -4.45
N THR A 7 -21.19 5.60 -3.34
CA THR A 7 -22.63 5.95 -3.29
C THR A 7 -22.98 7.08 -4.26
N TYR A 8 -22.14 8.12 -4.35
CA TYR A 8 -22.36 9.20 -5.30
C TYR A 8 -22.33 8.70 -6.75
N PHE A 9 -21.29 7.96 -7.13
CA PHE A 9 -21.15 7.49 -8.51
C PHE A 9 -22.18 6.44 -8.88
N GLN A 10 -22.58 5.58 -7.95
CA GLN A 10 -23.68 4.63 -8.19
C GLN A 10 -24.97 5.34 -8.59
N THR A 11 -25.21 6.52 -8.01
CA THR A 11 -26.42 7.32 -8.31
C THR A 11 -26.29 8.14 -9.60
N PHE A 12 -25.17 8.85 -9.78
CA PHE A 12 -25.03 9.87 -10.83
C PHE A 12 -24.23 9.40 -12.05
N SER A 13 -23.44 8.33 -11.92
CA SER A 13 -22.64 7.75 -13.02
C SER A 13 -22.47 6.24 -12.83
N PRO A 14 -23.54 5.45 -12.91
CA PRO A 14 -23.52 4.01 -12.55
C PRO A 14 -22.64 3.13 -13.46
N LYS A 15 -22.07 3.70 -14.52
CA LYS A 15 -21.11 3.03 -15.41
C LYS A 15 -19.65 3.23 -14.96
N THR A 16 -19.41 4.09 -13.96
CA THR A 16 -18.07 4.33 -13.42
C THR A 16 -17.69 3.18 -12.50
N LYS A 17 -16.63 2.48 -12.85
CA LYS A 17 -16.07 1.40 -12.01
C LYS A 17 -15.35 2.03 -10.80
N ILE A 18 -15.69 1.56 -9.61
CA ILE A 18 -15.12 2.02 -8.34
C ILE A 18 -14.23 0.92 -7.77
N ILE A 19 -12.93 1.20 -7.68
CA ILE A 19 -11.94 0.29 -7.11
C ILE A 19 -11.51 0.80 -5.75
N GLY A 20 -11.73 0.00 -4.71
CA GLY A 20 -11.17 0.23 -3.39
C GLY A 20 -9.70 -0.19 -3.34
N VAL A 21 -8.90 0.51 -2.55
CA VAL A 21 -7.47 0.20 -2.38
C VAL A 21 -7.13 0.13 -0.90
N GLU A 22 -6.46 -0.94 -0.48
CA GLU A 22 -5.95 -1.13 0.88
C GLU A 22 -4.47 -1.50 0.88
N PRO A 23 -3.72 -1.22 1.98
CA PRO A 23 -2.38 -1.75 2.14
C PRO A 23 -2.42 -3.27 2.38
N GLU A 24 -1.48 -3.99 1.78
CA GLU A 24 -1.39 -5.44 1.91
C GLU A 24 -1.23 -5.90 3.36
N GLY A 25 -0.51 -5.12 4.17
CA GLY A 25 -0.30 -5.41 5.59
C GLY A 25 -1.51 -5.14 6.50
N ALA A 26 -2.60 -4.50 6.00
CA ALA A 26 -3.82 -4.23 6.77
C ALA A 26 -5.08 -4.37 5.91
N PRO A 27 -5.36 -5.54 5.32
CA PRO A 27 -6.41 -5.75 4.33
C PRO A 27 -7.79 -6.00 4.97
N SER A 28 -8.27 -5.10 5.81
CA SER A 28 -9.47 -5.33 6.64
C SER A 28 -10.77 -5.33 5.83
N MET A 29 -10.93 -4.44 4.86
CA MET A 29 -12.10 -4.41 3.98
C MET A 29 -12.07 -5.58 2.98
N PHE A 30 -10.91 -5.89 2.41
CA PHE A 30 -10.72 -7.05 1.53
C PHE A 30 -11.12 -8.34 2.25
N ALA A 31 -10.63 -8.54 3.48
CA ALA A 31 -10.98 -9.71 4.29
C ALA A 31 -12.48 -9.76 4.62
N ALA A 32 -13.08 -8.63 4.95
CA ALA A 32 -14.51 -8.51 5.24
C ALA A 32 -15.37 -8.81 4.01
N LEU A 33 -15.03 -8.28 2.84
CA LEU A 33 -15.74 -8.56 1.59
C LEU A 33 -15.68 -10.04 1.22
N LYS A 34 -14.51 -10.66 1.41
CA LYS A 34 -14.32 -12.10 1.18
C LYS A 34 -15.11 -12.98 2.16
N ALA A 35 -15.21 -12.56 3.41
CA ALA A 35 -15.97 -13.26 4.45
C ALA A 35 -17.49 -13.02 4.35
N GLY A 36 -17.92 -11.91 3.70
CA GLY A 36 -19.31 -11.47 3.65
C GLY A 36 -19.79 -10.70 4.89
N GLU A 37 -18.90 -10.50 5.88
CA GLU A 37 -19.13 -9.79 7.13
C GLU A 37 -17.86 -9.13 7.65
N PRO A 38 -17.94 -8.08 8.49
CA PRO A 38 -16.77 -7.49 9.12
C PRO A 38 -16.03 -8.48 10.00
N VAL A 39 -14.74 -8.69 9.69
CA VAL A 39 -13.84 -9.57 10.44
C VAL A 39 -12.74 -8.79 11.13
N GLU A 40 -12.23 -9.31 12.25
CA GLU A 40 -11.10 -8.70 12.95
C GLU A 40 -9.80 -9.42 12.57
N LEU A 41 -8.84 -8.64 12.04
CA LEU A 41 -7.51 -9.14 11.71
C LEU A 41 -6.67 -9.33 12.98
N LYS A 42 -5.98 -10.46 13.11
CA LYS A 42 -5.12 -10.75 14.27
C LYS A 42 -3.96 -9.76 14.37
N ASN A 43 -3.26 -9.56 13.26
CA ASN A 43 -2.12 -8.67 13.15
C ASN A 43 -2.30 -7.76 11.94
N ILE A 44 -1.83 -6.53 12.05
CA ILE A 44 -1.76 -5.59 10.93
C ILE A 44 -0.43 -4.86 10.96
N GLU A 45 0.08 -4.49 9.81
CA GLU A 45 1.13 -3.51 9.65
C GLU A 45 0.53 -2.09 9.69
N ARG A 46 1.19 -1.17 10.39
CA ARG A 46 0.68 0.18 10.61
C ARG A 46 1.43 1.26 9.83
N PHE A 47 2.23 0.87 8.87
CA PHE A 47 2.98 1.83 8.08
C PHE A 47 2.05 2.82 7.35
N VAL A 48 0.98 2.33 6.74
CA VAL A 48 -0.06 3.17 6.12
C VAL A 48 -1.11 3.50 7.17
N ASP A 49 -0.74 4.32 8.16
CA ASP A 49 -1.53 4.62 9.36
C ASP A 49 -2.93 5.21 9.07
N GLY A 50 -3.05 6.03 8.03
CA GLY A 50 -4.33 6.59 7.57
C GLY A 50 -5.33 5.55 7.03
N ALA A 51 -4.91 4.29 6.78
CA ALA A 51 -5.75 3.22 6.25
C ALA A 51 -5.66 1.92 7.07
N ALA A 52 -4.70 1.79 7.99
CA ALA A 52 -4.43 0.55 8.72
C ALA A 52 -5.39 0.36 9.91
N VAL A 53 -6.48 -0.34 9.69
CA VAL A 53 -7.43 -0.72 10.74
C VAL A 53 -7.56 -2.24 10.85
N LYS A 54 -7.74 -2.76 12.08
CA LYS A 54 -7.92 -4.20 12.31
C LYS A 54 -9.28 -4.73 11.87
N ARG A 55 -10.30 -3.90 11.95
CA ARG A 55 -11.68 -4.24 11.59
C ARG A 55 -12.35 -3.04 10.95
N VAL A 56 -13.04 -3.27 9.86
CA VAL A 56 -13.88 -2.24 9.24
C VAL A 56 -15.13 -1.96 10.06
N GLY A 57 -15.65 -0.73 9.94
CA GLY A 57 -16.93 -0.38 10.55
C GLY A 57 -18.11 -1.07 9.85
N ASP A 58 -19.14 -1.44 10.61
CA ASP A 58 -20.29 -2.18 10.09
C ASP A 58 -21.05 -1.39 9.00
N ILE A 59 -21.25 -0.08 9.22
CA ILE A 59 -21.90 0.81 8.24
C ILE A 59 -21.04 0.95 6.98
N THR A 60 -19.75 1.23 7.14
CA THR A 60 -18.79 1.36 6.02
C THR A 60 -18.74 0.08 5.19
N PHE A 61 -18.67 -1.08 5.86
CA PHE A 61 -18.67 -2.38 5.18
C PHE A 61 -19.96 -2.57 4.37
N SER A 62 -21.15 -2.32 4.98
CA SER A 62 -22.42 -2.48 4.28
C SER A 62 -22.49 -1.65 3.00
N ILE A 63 -22.03 -0.39 3.06
CA ILE A 63 -22.01 0.49 1.88
C ILE A 63 -20.98 0.01 0.86
N CYS A 64 -19.74 -0.25 1.29
CA CYS A 64 -18.67 -0.65 0.37
C CYS A 64 -18.96 -1.96 -0.36
N LYS A 65 -19.63 -2.91 0.31
CA LYS A 65 -20.05 -4.17 -0.30
C LYS A 65 -20.96 -3.96 -1.53
N ASP A 66 -21.77 -2.91 -1.52
CA ASP A 66 -22.74 -2.63 -2.57
C ASP A 66 -22.19 -1.70 -3.67
N VAL A 67 -21.17 -0.87 -3.34
CA VAL A 67 -20.70 0.19 -4.25
C VAL A 67 -19.33 -0.05 -4.85
N LEU A 68 -18.52 -0.98 -4.33
CA LEU A 68 -17.22 -1.31 -4.87
C LEU A 68 -17.35 -2.42 -5.93
N ASP A 69 -16.77 -2.19 -7.09
CA ASP A 69 -16.65 -3.19 -8.15
C ASP A 69 -15.47 -4.12 -7.92
N ASP A 70 -14.42 -3.62 -7.24
CA ASP A 70 -13.23 -4.39 -6.94
C ASP A 70 -12.51 -3.83 -5.70
N MET A 71 -11.65 -4.65 -5.10
CA MET A 71 -10.81 -4.27 -3.96
C MET A 71 -9.39 -4.75 -4.16
N HIS A 72 -8.45 -3.81 -4.27
CA HIS A 72 -7.05 -4.07 -4.58
C HIS A 72 -6.14 -3.87 -3.38
N LEU A 73 -5.16 -4.76 -3.22
CA LEU A 73 -4.15 -4.68 -2.18
C LEU A 73 -2.82 -4.17 -2.76
N VAL A 74 -2.25 -3.15 -2.12
CA VAL A 74 -0.98 -2.54 -2.54
C VAL A 74 0.09 -2.83 -1.50
N PRO A 75 1.25 -3.41 -1.91
CA PRO A 75 2.39 -3.58 -1.01
C PRO A 75 2.90 -2.24 -0.48
N GLU A 76 3.25 -2.16 0.80
CA GLU A 76 3.75 -0.94 1.45
C GLU A 76 5.01 -0.39 0.78
N GLY A 77 5.89 -1.27 0.31
CA GLY A 77 7.08 -0.88 -0.44
C GLY A 77 6.75 -0.17 -1.76
N LYS A 78 5.71 -0.62 -2.48
CA LYS A 78 5.20 0.03 -3.69
C LYS A 78 4.63 1.42 -3.39
N VAL A 79 3.91 1.56 -2.27
CA VAL A 79 3.45 2.86 -1.77
C VAL A 79 4.63 3.79 -1.53
N CYS A 80 5.71 3.29 -0.92
CA CYS A 80 6.93 4.07 -0.68
C CYS A 80 7.59 4.54 -1.97
N SER A 81 7.74 3.65 -2.97
CA SER A 81 8.29 4.01 -4.28
C SER A 81 7.45 5.09 -4.96
N THR A 82 6.12 4.99 -4.86
CA THR A 82 5.20 5.99 -5.40
C THR A 82 5.33 7.35 -4.71
N ILE A 83 5.46 7.39 -3.38
CA ILE A 83 5.70 8.64 -2.63
C ILE A 83 6.97 9.32 -3.12
N LEU A 84 8.08 8.55 -3.24
CA LEU A 84 9.35 9.11 -3.70
C LEU A 84 9.28 9.61 -5.14
N LYS A 85 8.57 8.92 -6.02
CA LYS A 85 8.36 9.32 -7.40
C LYS A 85 7.59 10.63 -7.48
N LEU A 86 6.45 10.74 -6.81
CA LEU A 86 5.64 11.95 -6.74
C LEU A 86 6.43 13.16 -6.19
N TYR A 87 7.23 12.93 -5.14
CA TYR A 87 8.07 13.97 -4.58
C TYR A 87 9.15 14.44 -5.55
N ASN A 88 9.88 13.50 -6.18
CA ASN A 88 11.04 13.83 -7.01
C ASN A 88 10.67 14.34 -8.42
N GLU A 89 9.60 13.81 -9.01
CA GLU A 89 9.22 14.12 -10.40
C GLU A 89 8.17 15.22 -10.48
N ASP A 90 7.23 15.25 -9.54
CA ASP A 90 6.06 16.14 -9.60
C ASP A 90 6.05 17.21 -8.50
N ALA A 91 6.99 17.19 -7.56
CA ALA A 91 7.04 18.04 -6.36
C ALA A 91 5.77 17.94 -5.50
N ILE A 92 5.14 16.77 -5.48
CA ILE A 92 3.92 16.50 -4.71
C ILE A 92 4.28 15.77 -3.42
N VAL A 93 3.89 16.33 -2.29
CA VAL A 93 4.01 15.69 -0.97
C VAL A 93 2.71 14.96 -0.64
N VAL A 94 2.80 13.66 -0.43
CA VAL A 94 1.65 12.82 -0.06
C VAL A 94 1.97 11.96 1.15
N GLU A 95 0.96 11.66 1.95
CA GLU A 95 1.04 10.63 2.98
C GLU A 95 0.91 9.22 2.38
N PRO A 96 1.32 8.15 3.10
CA PRO A 96 1.20 6.80 2.58
C PRO A 96 -0.22 6.43 2.11
N ALA A 97 -1.25 6.78 2.86
CA ALA A 97 -2.64 6.53 2.46
C ALA A 97 -3.03 7.29 1.19
N GLY A 98 -2.51 8.52 1.01
CA GLY A 98 -2.76 9.34 -0.17
C GLY A 98 -2.12 8.82 -1.45
N ALA A 99 -1.01 8.09 -1.34
CA ALA A 99 -0.28 7.56 -2.50
C ALA A 99 -0.87 6.23 -3.03
N MET A 100 -1.68 5.51 -2.25
CA MET A 100 -2.14 4.16 -2.60
C MET A 100 -2.90 4.09 -3.92
N SER A 101 -3.76 5.05 -4.22
CA SER A 101 -4.55 5.04 -5.46
C SER A 101 -3.66 5.15 -6.72
N ILE A 102 -2.58 5.91 -6.64
CA ILE A 102 -1.59 6.03 -7.71
C ILE A 102 -0.72 4.78 -7.78
N ALA A 103 -0.31 4.25 -6.62
CA ALA A 103 0.49 3.03 -6.56
C ALA A 103 -0.21 1.80 -7.18
N ALA A 104 -1.54 1.77 -7.15
CA ALA A 104 -2.32 0.69 -7.76
C ALA A 104 -2.37 0.73 -9.29
N LEU A 105 -2.06 1.87 -9.94
CA LEU A 105 -2.26 2.04 -11.39
C LEU A 105 -1.54 1.02 -12.25
N ASP A 106 -0.30 0.66 -11.90
CA ASP A 106 0.49 -0.28 -12.68
C ASP A 106 -0.15 -1.69 -12.72
N ASP A 107 -0.88 -2.06 -11.65
CA ASP A 107 -1.54 -3.36 -11.56
C ASP A 107 -2.79 -3.44 -12.45
N TYR A 108 -3.30 -2.28 -12.88
CA TYR A 108 -4.43 -2.14 -13.79
C TYR A 108 -4.01 -1.64 -15.19
N ALA A 109 -2.71 -1.63 -15.51
CA ALA A 109 -2.18 -1.00 -16.72
C ALA A 109 -2.95 -1.42 -17.99
N ASP A 110 -3.19 -2.72 -18.17
CA ASP A 110 -3.91 -3.24 -19.34
C ASP A 110 -5.40 -2.88 -19.35
N GLU A 111 -6.02 -2.77 -18.17
CA GLU A 111 -7.45 -2.49 -18.04
C GLU A 111 -7.79 -1.01 -18.26
N ILE A 112 -6.84 -0.11 -17.99
CA ILE A 112 -7.06 1.35 -18.03
C ILE A 112 -6.71 1.99 -19.37
N ILE A 113 -6.14 1.24 -20.32
CA ILE A 113 -5.80 1.76 -21.64
C ILE A 113 -7.04 2.36 -22.33
N GLY A 114 -6.94 3.63 -22.72
CA GLY A 114 -8.01 4.35 -23.39
C GLY A 114 -9.19 4.76 -22.49
N LYS A 115 -9.06 4.60 -21.17
CA LYS A 115 -10.08 5.01 -20.18
C LYS A 115 -9.69 6.29 -19.44
N ASN A 116 -10.68 6.98 -18.92
CA ASN A 116 -10.45 8.06 -17.97
C ASN A 116 -10.34 7.46 -16.56
N VAL A 117 -9.19 7.64 -15.94
CA VAL A 117 -8.92 7.14 -14.60
C VAL A 117 -8.76 8.32 -13.64
N VAL A 118 -9.39 8.25 -12.48
CA VAL A 118 -9.28 9.25 -11.43
C VAL A 118 -8.70 8.59 -10.18
N CYS A 119 -7.52 9.04 -9.77
CA CYS A 119 -6.91 8.65 -8.51
C CYS A 119 -7.17 9.72 -7.44
N ILE A 120 -7.71 9.30 -6.30
CA ILE A 120 -7.93 10.22 -5.19
C ILE A 120 -6.68 10.26 -4.33
N VAL A 121 -5.96 11.38 -4.36
CA VAL A 121 -4.85 11.66 -3.45
C VAL A 121 -5.43 12.34 -2.22
N SER A 122 -5.63 11.57 -1.16
CA SER A 122 -6.49 11.96 -0.04
C SER A 122 -5.83 12.78 1.05
N GLY A 123 -4.49 12.78 1.11
CA GLY A 123 -3.80 13.51 2.18
C GLY A 123 -2.32 13.71 1.92
N SER A 124 -1.74 14.68 2.65
CA SER A 124 -0.33 15.07 2.58
C SER A 124 0.32 15.21 3.96
N ASN A 125 -0.31 14.71 5.01
CA ASN A 125 0.22 14.76 6.38
C ASN A 125 1.34 13.72 6.57
N ASN A 126 2.45 13.91 5.87
CA ASN A 126 3.61 13.05 5.93
C ASN A 126 4.70 13.72 6.77
N ASP A 127 5.14 13.04 7.83
CA ASP A 127 6.24 13.51 8.66
C ASP A 127 7.57 13.37 7.89
N ILE A 128 8.36 14.43 7.88
CA ILE A 128 9.67 14.44 7.21
C ILE A 128 10.62 13.39 7.80
N ASP A 129 10.50 13.09 9.07
CA ASP A 129 11.33 12.09 9.75
C ASP A 129 11.06 10.65 9.23
N ARG A 130 9.90 10.41 8.63
CA ARG A 130 9.56 9.14 8.00
C ARG A 130 10.21 8.93 6.63
N MET A 131 10.78 9.98 6.02
CA MET A 131 11.35 9.87 4.66
C MET A 131 12.49 8.86 4.59
N GLN A 132 13.24 8.66 5.67
CA GLN A 132 14.28 7.63 5.70
C GLN A 132 13.67 6.22 5.67
N GLU A 133 12.63 5.94 6.45
CA GLU A 133 11.91 4.66 6.42
C GLU A 133 11.27 4.42 5.05
N ILE A 134 10.64 5.44 4.47
CA ILE A 134 10.03 5.38 3.14
C ILE A 134 11.08 4.99 2.09
N LYS A 135 12.26 5.62 2.11
CA LYS A 135 13.36 5.30 1.21
C LYS A 135 13.85 3.85 1.40
N GLU A 136 14.01 3.40 2.63
CA GLU A 136 14.46 2.04 2.92
C GLU A 136 13.46 0.99 2.40
N ARG A 137 12.17 1.18 2.65
CA ARG A 137 11.11 0.29 2.17
C ARG A 137 11.02 0.25 0.65
N SER A 138 11.17 1.41 -0.01
CA SER A 138 11.23 1.51 -1.46
C SER A 138 12.42 0.73 -2.03
N LEU A 139 13.63 0.95 -1.50
CA LEU A 139 14.82 0.24 -1.96
C LEU A 139 14.72 -1.28 -1.81
N GLN A 140 14.08 -1.76 -0.73
CA GLN A 140 13.84 -3.19 -0.53
C GLN A 140 12.82 -3.73 -1.53
N TYR A 141 11.73 -3.01 -1.75
CA TYR A 141 10.68 -3.38 -2.72
C TYR A 141 11.23 -3.45 -4.14
N GLU A 142 12.03 -2.47 -4.55
CA GLU A 142 12.69 -2.41 -5.87
C GLU A 142 13.84 -3.43 -6.03
N GLY A 143 14.17 -4.19 -4.98
CA GLY A 143 15.29 -5.13 -5.02
C GLY A 143 16.67 -4.47 -5.09
N LEU A 144 16.74 -3.18 -4.73
CA LEU A 144 18.00 -2.40 -4.73
C LEU A 144 18.73 -2.46 -3.40
N LYS A 145 18.09 -2.97 -2.35
CA LYS A 145 18.69 -3.15 -1.02
C LYS A 145 18.21 -4.44 -0.38
N HIS A 146 19.13 -5.20 0.13
CA HIS A 146 18.89 -6.46 0.81
C HIS A 146 19.53 -6.47 2.19
N TYR A 147 18.88 -7.11 3.15
CA TYR A 147 19.41 -7.36 4.47
C TYR A 147 19.59 -8.85 4.68
N PHE A 148 20.76 -9.24 5.17
CA PHE A 148 21.09 -10.63 5.44
C PHE A 148 21.40 -10.82 6.91
N LEU A 149 20.77 -11.79 7.55
CA LEU A 149 21.14 -12.27 8.87
C LEU A 149 22.06 -13.49 8.71
N ILE A 150 23.33 -13.33 9.08
CA ILE A 150 24.34 -14.38 8.92
C ILE A 150 24.76 -14.86 10.30
N SER A 151 24.62 -16.17 10.54
CA SER A 151 25.12 -16.83 11.77
C SER A 151 26.48 -17.46 11.52
N PHE A 152 27.44 -17.13 12.34
CA PHE A 152 28.79 -17.72 12.29
C PHE A 152 28.98 -18.74 13.38
N ALA A 153 29.79 -19.77 13.11
CA ALA A 153 30.32 -20.63 14.15
C ALA A 153 31.15 -19.78 15.14
N GLN A 154 31.01 -20.05 16.45
CA GLN A 154 31.79 -19.36 17.49
C GLN A 154 33.24 -19.86 17.50
N ARG A 155 34.02 -19.44 16.48
CA ARG A 155 35.47 -19.68 16.36
C ARG A 155 36.19 -18.43 15.91
N PRO A 156 37.44 -18.21 16.35
CA PRO A 156 38.27 -17.11 15.88
C PRO A 156 38.40 -17.12 14.35
N GLY A 157 38.26 -15.97 13.73
CA GLY A 157 38.45 -15.80 12.28
C GLY A 157 37.22 -16.09 11.37
N ALA A 158 36.11 -16.63 11.90
CA ALA A 158 34.95 -16.95 11.07
C ALA A 158 34.41 -15.75 10.27
N LEU A 159 34.28 -14.57 10.89
CA LEU A 159 33.89 -13.34 10.21
C LEU A 159 34.90 -12.91 9.14
N LYS A 160 36.22 -13.00 9.45
CA LYS A 160 37.28 -12.66 8.50
C LYS A 160 37.24 -13.56 7.28
N GLU A 161 37.03 -14.85 7.49
CA GLU A 161 36.89 -15.84 6.41
C GLU A 161 35.69 -15.53 5.51
N PHE A 162 34.55 -15.19 6.11
CA PHE A 162 33.35 -14.77 5.36
C PHE A 162 33.60 -13.51 4.54
N VAL A 163 34.15 -12.46 5.16
CA VAL A 163 34.45 -11.20 4.45
C VAL A 163 35.37 -11.44 3.27
N ASN A 164 36.47 -12.21 3.46
CA ASN A 164 37.44 -12.44 2.40
C ASN A 164 36.95 -13.34 1.26
N ASN A 165 36.06 -14.31 1.57
CA ASN A 165 35.64 -15.32 0.58
C ASN A 165 34.29 -15.03 -0.07
N VAL A 166 33.46 -14.18 0.53
CA VAL A 166 32.11 -13.91 0.06
C VAL A 166 31.90 -12.45 -0.35
N LEU A 167 32.50 -11.50 0.37
CA LEU A 167 32.36 -10.07 0.09
C LEU A 167 33.55 -9.48 -0.65
N GLY A 168 34.67 -10.15 -0.62
CA GLY A 168 35.99 -9.85 -1.17
C GLY A 168 36.38 -9.56 -2.31
#